data_e037f710ab33f22e66e938d2b7999b2b
#
_entry.id   e037f710ab33f22e66e938d2b7999b2b
#
_cell.length_a   1.000
_cell.length_b   1.000
_cell.length_c   1.000
_cell.angle_alpha   90.00
_cell.angle_beta   90.00
_cell.angle_gamma   90.00
#
_symmetry.space_group_name_H-M   'P 1'
#
loop_
_entity.id
_entity.type
_entity.pdbx_description
1 polymer ?
#
loop_
_entity_poly.entity_id
_entity_poly.type
_entity_poly.pdbx_seq_one_letter_code
_entity_poly.pdbx_strand_id
1 'polypeptide(L)'
;MFGTVARRAVIGAALALGLTPGLGWAEVASSPVPGFPYAKVYVEAGEGPRPVVVILHGADGGTEAGDRFGPILAGMGYAAVGLPYYSPDWGQYGPPKALPEIAGSFIDIRVDQLADLRDALRGMPGVDVERFGLFGASKGAEFALIAASHYDWIDAVVAYAPTDVVWEGWGLETVEAEGTRSSFSFEGKPLPFMPYRGFVEGLLAGPGKADLRAIHANGRADHPEKEAEARIPIEAYAGPLILIAGERDAQWDAAAAARAIVASRQAVGRETTTLIYPEAGHDLVGDGGPRQSPRSGGSPEADAAARQDAGPKVTAFLAAGLKL
;
A
#
# COMPACT_ATOMS: atom_id res chain seq x y z
N MET A 1 -20.19 24.87 22.47
CA MET A 1 -21.19 23.90 22.03
C MET A 1 -20.61 23.13 20.83
N PHE A 2 -19.59 22.30 21.08
CA PHE A 2 -18.96 21.42 20.08
C PHE A 2 -18.69 20.09 20.78
N GLY A 3 -19.48 19.12 20.50
CA GLY A 3 -19.32 17.76 20.96
C GLY A 3 -20.52 16.96 20.52
N THR A 4 -20.28 15.98 19.64
CA THR A 4 -21.15 14.81 19.37
C THR A 4 -21.23 14.40 17.89
N VAL A 5 -20.13 14.39 17.15
CA VAL A 5 -20.15 13.81 15.80
C VAL A 5 -19.21 12.58 15.68
N ALA A 6 -18.24 12.40 16.56
CA ALA A 6 -17.23 11.33 16.47
C ALA A 6 -17.71 9.92 16.89
N ARG A 7 -18.87 9.78 17.56
CA ARG A 7 -19.27 8.48 18.13
C ARG A 7 -20.00 7.50 17.20
N ARG A 8 -20.42 7.91 16.00
CA ARG A 8 -21.24 7.05 15.12
C ARG A 8 -20.49 6.29 14.02
N ALA A 9 -19.27 6.69 13.67
CA ALA A 9 -18.53 6.08 12.56
C ALA A 9 -17.78 4.78 12.93
N VAL A 10 -17.44 4.58 14.22
CA VAL A 10 -16.61 3.43 14.67
C VAL A 10 -17.42 2.14 14.85
N ILE A 11 -18.71 2.25 15.15
CA ILE A 11 -19.56 1.07 15.45
C ILE A 11 -19.89 0.24 14.18
N GLY A 12 -19.89 0.86 13.00
CA GLY A 12 -20.22 0.16 11.74
C GLY A 12 -19.12 -0.77 11.21
N ALA A 13 -17.84 -0.47 11.49
CA ALA A 13 -16.72 -1.25 10.96
C ALA A 13 -16.46 -2.56 11.74
N ALA A 14 -16.81 -2.61 13.01
CA ALA A 14 -16.60 -3.77 13.87
C ALA A 14 -17.51 -4.97 13.53
N LEU A 15 -18.72 -4.70 13.05
CA LEU A 15 -19.68 -5.74 12.66
C LEU A 15 -19.30 -6.48 11.37
N ALA A 16 -18.50 -5.84 10.50
CA ALA A 16 -18.09 -6.43 9.23
C ALA A 16 -16.93 -7.44 9.34
N LEU A 17 -16.21 -7.44 10.48
CA LEU A 17 -15.10 -8.38 10.74
C LEU A 17 -15.50 -9.58 11.60
N GLY A 18 -16.81 -9.80 11.87
CA GLY A 18 -17.29 -10.93 12.66
C GLY A 18 -16.97 -10.85 14.15
N LEU A 19 -16.59 -9.69 14.66
CA LEU A 19 -16.31 -9.47 16.08
C LEU A 19 -17.60 -9.07 16.79
N THR A 20 -18.08 -9.92 17.70
CA THR A 20 -19.24 -9.60 18.57
C THR A 20 -18.87 -8.44 19.50
N PRO A 21 -19.75 -7.43 19.67
CA PRO A 21 -19.53 -6.33 20.61
C PRO A 21 -19.78 -6.85 22.06
N GLY A 22 -18.70 -7.29 22.70
CA GLY A 22 -18.78 -7.88 24.04
C GLY A 22 -17.74 -7.41 25.05
N LEU A 23 -16.74 -6.65 24.64
CA LEU A 23 -15.74 -6.04 25.52
C LEU A 23 -15.59 -4.57 25.11
N GLY A 24 -15.65 -3.65 26.07
CA GLY A 24 -15.47 -2.23 25.81
C GLY A 24 -14.14 -2.02 25.04
N TRP A 25 -14.23 -1.49 23.83
CA TRP A 25 -13.06 -1.13 23.04
C TRP A 25 -12.25 -0.11 23.83
N ALA A 26 -10.98 -0.42 24.09
CA ALA A 26 -10.07 0.57 24.66
C ALA A 26 -9.95 1.74 23.66
N GLU A 27 -9.73 2.93 24.20
CA GLU A 27 -9.63 4.14 23.36
C GLU A 27 -8.36 4.06 22.51
N VAL A 28 -8.51 4.16 21.18
CA VAL A 28 -7.37 4.28 20.28
C VAL A 28 -6.90 5.73 20.27
N ALA A 29 -5.69 5.95 20.77
CA ALA A 29 -5.01 7.24 20.70
C ALA A 29 -4.22 7.36 19.40
N SER A 30 -4.06 8.59 18.90
CA SER A 30 -3.17 8.89 17.79
C SER A 30 -2.19 9.99 18.15
N SER A 31 -0.94 9.85 17.71
CA SER A 31 0.11 10.84 17.93
C SER A 31 0.87 11.08 16.63
N PRO A 32 1.32 12.33 16.37
CA PRO A 32 2.16 12.62 15.22
C PRO A 32 3.51 11.91 15.36
N VAL A 33 4.10 11.50 14.22
CA VAL A 33 5.45 10.93 14.20
C VAL A 33 6.48 12.04 14.01
N PRO A 34 7.45 12.19 14.92
CA PRO A 34 8.45 13.25 14.82
C PRO A 34 9.23 13.19 13.51
N GLY A 35 9.38 14.33 12.82
CA GLY A 35 10.12 14.43 11.56
C GLY A 35 9.38 13.91 10.33
N PHE A 36 8.16 13.39 10.48
CA PHE A 36 7.34 12.88 9.38
C PHE A 36 6.03 13.68 9.29
N PRO A 37 5.95 14.68 8.41
CA PRO A 37 4.76 15.50 8.24
C PRO A 37 3.53 14.65 7.95
N TYR A 38 2.43 14.92 8.67
CA TYR A 38 1.13 14.23 8.54
C TYR A 38 1.13 12.73 8.90
N ALA A 39 2.29 12.10 9.15
CA ALA A 39 2.32 10.73 9.64
C ALA A 39 1.80 10.66 11.08
N LYS A 40 1.00 9.63 11.36
CA LYS A 40 0.43 9.37 12.69
C LYS A 40 0.66 7.92 13.07
N VAL A 41 0.98 7.70 14.34
CA VAL A 41 0.89 6.39 14.97
C VAL A 41 -0.41 6.28 15.75
N TYR A 42 -1.12 5.17 15.58
CA TYR A 42 -2.35 4.81 16.28
C TYR A 42 -2.04 3.64 17.20
N VAL A 43 -2.35 3.79 18.49
CA VAL A 43 -2.13 2.74 19.50
C VAL A 43 -3.37 2.64 20.37
N GLU A 44 -3.83 1.43 20.63
CA GLU A 44 -4.87 1.18 21.60
C GLU A 44 -4.31 1.36 23.02
N ALA A 45 -5.06 2.01 23.91
CA ALA A 45 -4.68 2.16 25.31
C ALA A 45 -4.52 0.78 25.97
N GLY A 46 -3.42 0.58 26.70
CA GLY A 46 -3.12 -0.70 27.34
C GLY A 46 -1.66 -0.82 27.73
N GLU A 47 -1.29 -1.94 28.33
CA GLU A 47 0.06 -2.22 28.79
C GLU A 47 0.95 -2.81 27.67
N GLY A 48 2.21 -2.40 27.64
CA GLY A 48 3.27 -2.94 26.81
C GLY A 48 3.33 -2.38 25.38
N PRO A 49 4.51 -2.48 24.75
CA PRO A 49 4.73 -2.03 23.38
C PRO A 49 4.11 -3.00 22.36
N ARG A 50 3.54 -2.44 21.30
CA ARG A 50 2.83 -3.14 20.23
C ARG A 50 3.71 -3.24 18.97
N PRO A 51 3.65 -4.36 18.23
CA PRO A 51 4.32 -4.47 16.94
C PRO A 51 3.88 -3.35 15.99
N VAL A 52 4.81 -2.83 15.20
CA VAL A 52 4.52 -1.80 14.20
C VAL A 52 3.88 -2.44 12.97
N VAL A 53 2.85 -1.78 12.42
CA VAL A 53 2.36 -2.01 11.05
C VAL A 53 2.28 -0.69 10.32
N VAL A 54 3.13 -0.49 9.30
CA VAL A 54 3.10 0.71 8.46
C VAL A 54 2.11 0.55 7.34
N ILE A 55 1.19 1.49 7.24
CA ILE A 55 0.16 1.57 6.19
C ILE A 55 0.70 2.44 5.06
N LEU A 56 0.89 1.82 3.89
CA LEU A 56 1.40 2.43 2.67
C LEU A 56 0.24 2.59 1.66
N HIS A 57 -0.13 3.84 1.40
CA HIS A 57 -1.25 4.18 0.52
C HIS A 57 -0.94 3.90 -0.97
N GLY A 58 -1.96 3.89 -1.82
CA GLY A 58 -1.84 3.78 -3.27
C GLY A 58 -1.51 5.11 -3.97
N ALA A 59 -1.80 5.17 -5.25
CA ALA A 59 -1.60 6.34 -6.10
C ALA A 59 -2.50 7.54 -5.76
N ASP A 60 -3.52 7.33 -4.94
CA ASP A 60 -4.41 8.36 -4.38
C ASP A 60 -3.67 9.30 -3.42
N GLY A 61 -2.65 8.80 -2.73
CA GLY A 61 -1.84 9.62 -1.82
C GLY A 61 -2.56 10.06 -0.55
N GLY A 62 -1.96 11.01 0.16
CA GLY A 62 -2.58 11.66 1.31
C GLY A 62 -2.60 10.84 2.59
N THR A 63 -3.46 11.23 3.54
CA THR A 63 -3.56 10.60 4.86
C THR A 63 -4.68 9.57 4.97
N GLU A 64 -5.57 9.48 3.97
CA GLU A 64 -6.84 8.73 4.09
C GLU A 64 -6.65 7.25 4.43
N ALA A 65 -5.64 6.59 3.86
CA ALA A 65 -5.36 5.20 4.16
C ALA A 65 -4.94 5.02 5.64
N GLY A 66 -4.06 5.88 6.14
CA GLY A 66 -3.64 5.89 7.55
C GLY A 66 -4.79 6.22 8.49
N ASP A 67 -5.56 7.25 8.19
CA ASP A 67 -6.69 7.68 9.03
C ASP A 67 -7.82 6.63 9.06
N ARG A 68 -7.97 5.84 8.00
CA ARG A 68 -8.96 4.77 7.90
C ARG A 68 -8.51 3.47 8.56
N PHE A 69 -7.32 2.97 8.22
CA PHE A 69 -6.87 1.65 8.67
C PHE A 69 -6.08 1.69 9.97
N GLY A 70 -5.51 2.85 10.35
CA GLY A 70 -4.77 3.01 11.58
C GLY A 70 -5.56 2.63 12.82
N PRO A 71 -6.75 3.19 13.07
CA PRO A 71 -7.57 2.80 14.21
C PRO A 71 -8.00 1.33 14.20
N ILE A 72 -8.23 0.74 13.02
CA ILE A 72 -8.61 -0.67 12.87
C ILE A 72 -7.47 -1.58 13.30
N LEU A 73 -6.27 -1.35 12.76
CA LEU A 73 -5.08 -2.15 13.10
C LEU A 73 -4.66 -1.93 14.56
N ALA A 74 -4.80 -0.71 15.08
CA ALA A 74 -4.56 -0.44 16.50
C ALA A 74 -5.48 -1.24 17.41
N GLY A 75 -6.77 -1.31 17.10
CA GLY A 75 -7.74 -2.15 17.81
C GLY A 75 -7.48 -3.66 17.68
N MET A 76 -6.63 -4.07 16.74
CA MET A 76 -6.13 -5.44 16.59
C MET A 76 -4.82 -5.69 17.39
N GLY A 77 -4.31 -4.70 18.13
CA GLY A 77 -3.14 -4.82 18.98
C GLY A 77 -1.82 -4.37 18.33
N TYR A 78 -1.86 -3.60 17.24
CA TYR A 78 -0.66 -3.05 16.60
C TYR A 78 -0.43 -1.58 16.96
N ALA A 79 0.80 -1.13 16.85
CA ALA A 79 1.14 0.28 16.67
C ALA A 79 1.04 0.57 15.16
N ALA A 80 -0.13 1.01 14.72
CA ALA A 80 -0.40 1.22 13.30
C ALA A 80 0.08 2.61 12.88
N VAL A 81 0.87 2.70 11.81
CA VAL A 81 1.48 3.95 11.34
C VAL A 81 0.99 4.28 9.94
N GLY A 82 0.23 5.36 9.80
CA GLY A 82 -0.08 5.92 8.48
C GLY A 82 1.10 6.77 8.00
N LEU A 83 1.74 6.37 6.91
CA LEU A 83 2.85 7.09 6.29
C LEU A 83 2.38 7.74 4.97
N PRO A 84 2.05 9.04 4.95
CA PRO A 84 1.85 9.77 3.70
C PRO A 84 3.20 10.11 3.08
N TYR A 85 3.49 9.53 1.92
CA TYR A 85 4.75 9.74 1.19
C TYR A 85 4.55 10.39 -0.18
N TYR A 86 3.29 10.57 -0.59
CA TYR A 86 2.87 11.23 -1.82
C TYR A 86 1.54 11.95 -1.60
N SER A 87 1.41 13.14 -2.16
CA SER A 87 0.16 13.91 -2.19
C SER A 87 0.10 14.66 -3.53
N PRO A 88 -0.77 14.24 -4.46
CA PRO A 88 -0.71 14.69 -5.85
C PRO A 88 -0.79 16.22 -6.00
N ASP A 89 0.10 16.77 -6.82
CA ASP A 89 0.08 18.15 -7.27
C ASP A 89 0.18 18.18 -8.80
N TRP A 90 -0.93 18.45 -9.44
CA TRP A 90 -1.03 18.53 -10.90
C TRP A 90 -0.99 19.97 -11.41
N GLY A 91 -0.72 20.97 -10.55
CA GLY A 91 -0.70 22.37 -10.92
C GLY A 91 -1.96 22.80 -11.66
N GLN A 92 -1.80 23.32 -12.88
CA GLN A 92 -2.95 23.75 -13.71
C GLN A 92 -3.83 22.59 -14.25
N TYR A 93 -3.36 21.34 -14.17
CA TYR A 93 -4.04 20.17 -14.70
C TYR A 93 -4.90 19.43 -13.66
N GLY A 94 -4.90 19.88 -12.40
CA GLY A 94 -5.64 19.22 -11.34
C GLY A 94 -5.85 20.06 -10.09
N PRO A 95 -6.41 19.46 -9.04
CA PRO A 95 -6.59 20.15 -7.78
C PRO A 95 -5.23 20.51 -7.15
N PRO A 96 -5.19 21.58 -6.33
CA PRO A 96 -3.99 21.95 -5.61
C PRO A 96 -3.57 20.84 -4.65
N LYS A 97 -2.27 20.77 -4.37
CA LYS A 97 -1.67 19.80 -3.45
C LYS A 97 -2.28 19.91 -2.04
N ALA A 98 -2.82 18.79 -1.56
CA ALA A 98 -3.49 18.74 -0.26
C ALA A 98 -2.52 18.76 0.92
N LEU A 99 -1.30 18.21 0.75
CA LEU A 99 -0.27 18.10 1.79
C LEU A 99 1.03 18.78 1.31
N PRO A 100 1.24 20.07 1.62
CA PRO A 100 2.31 20.88 1.03
C PRO A 100 3.74 20.36 1.23
N GLU A 101 3.99 19.67 2.35
CA GLU A 101 5.33 19.16 2.70
C GLU A 101 5.63 17.77 2.13
N ILE A 102 4.64 17.13 1.49
CA ILE A 102 4.79 15.80 0.90
C ILE A 102 5.10 15.92 -0.60
N ALA A 103 5.78 14.94 -1.19
CA ALA A 103 6.07 14.91 -2.62
C ALA A 103 4.79 15.06 -3.45
N GLY A 104 4.78 16.01 -4.40
CA GLY A 104 3.63 16.29 -5.27
C GLY A 104 3.60 15.45 -6.54
N SER A 105 4.76 14.95 -6.96
CA SER A 105 4.95 14.02 -8.07
C SER A 105 5.28 12.63 -7.53
N PHE A 106 4.81 11.60 -8.20
CA PHE A 106 5.17 10.21 -7.88
C PHE A 106 6.47 9.84 -8.61
N ILE A 107 7.53 10.56 -8.29
CA ILE A 107 8.85 10.46 -8.91
C ILE A 107 9.89 10.36 -7.81
N ASP A 108 10.78 9.37 -7.93
CA ASP A 108 11.90 9.14 -7.03
C ASP A 108 11.49 9.14 -5.53
N ILE A 109 10.31 8.61 -5.22
CA ILE A 109 9.84 8.47 -3.84
C ILE A 109 10.84 7.63 -3.07
N ARG A 110 11.38 8.18 -1.98
CA ARG A 110 12.39 7.52 -1.16
C ARG A 110 11.82 6.30 -0.43
N VAL A 111 12.28 5.11 -0.77
CA VAL A 111 11.92 3.89 -0.01
C VAL A 111 12.71 3.82 1.30
N ASP A 112 13.95 4.31 1.31
CA ASP A 112 14.83 4.38 2.49
C ASP A 112 14.30 5.29 3.61
N GLN A 113 13.31 6.18 3.35
CA GLN A 113 12.61 6.90 4.41
C GLN A 113 11.95 5.97 5.45
N LEU A 114 11.74 4.69 5.11
CA LEU A 114 11.18 3.71 6.03
C LEU A 114 12.14 3.40 7.20
N ALA A 115 13.46 3.43 6.96
CA ALA A 115 14.46 3.31 8.02
C ALA A 115 14.45 4.55 8.93
N ASP A 116 14.36 5.74 8.34
CA ASP A 116 14.22 7.00 9.10
C ASP A 116 12.94 6.97 9.96
N LEU A 117 11.84 6.44 9.41
CA LEU A 117 10.57 6.27 10.12
C LEU A 117 10.71 5.31 11.31
N ARG A 118 11.36 4.16 11.10
CA ARG A 118 11.62 3.18 12.17
C ARG A 118 12.40 3.82 13.32
N ASP A 119 13.41 4.62 13.00
CA ASP A 119 14.20 5.33 14.01
C ASP A 119 13.39 6.40 14.73
N ALA A 120 12.54 7.15 14.03
CA ALA A 120 11.64 8.14 14.63
C ALA A 120 10.59 7.50 15.56
N LEU A 121 10.17 6.29 15.28
CA LEU A 121 9.23 5.52 16.10
C LEU A 121 9.90 4.93 17.35
N ARG A 122 11.23 4.76 17.35
CA ARG A 122 11.96 4.18 18.46
C ARG A 122 11.81 5.05 19.72
N GLY A 123 11.33 4.44 20.76
CA GLY A 123 11.08 5.12 22.03
C GLY A 123 9.74 5.87 22.12
N MET A 124 8.90 5.85 21.06
CA MET A 124 7.55 6.34 21.20
C MET A 124 6.72 5.42 22.11
N PRO A 125 5.86 5.98 22.97
CA PRO A 125 5.04 5.18 23.89
C PRO A 125 4.18 4.15 23.17
N GLY A 126 4.21 2.91 23.63
CA GLY A 126 3.39 1.82 23.08
C GLY A 126 3.88 1.24 21.76
N VAL A 127 5.09 1.58 21.28
CA VAL A 127 5.64 1.14 19.99
C VAL A 127 6.81 0.17 20.18
N ASP A 128 6.76 -0.97 19.50
CA ASP A 128 7.84 -1.95 19.41
C ASP A 128 8.36 -2.05 17.97
N VAL A 129 9.44 -1.35 17.69
CA VAL A 129 10.07 -1.31 16.36
C VAL A 129 10.90 -2.57 16.03
N GLU A 130 11.05 -3.49 16.97
CA GLU A 130 11.74 -4.77 16.74
C GLU A 130 10.80 -5.83 16.14
N ARG A 131 9.50 -5.55 16.07
CA ARG A 131 8.50 -6.31 15.32
C ARG A 131 7.81 -5.38 14.34
N PHE A 132 8.18 -5.48 13.06
CA PHE A 132 7.85 -4.46 12.06
C PHE A 132 7.22 -5.06 10.81
N GLY A 133 5.98 -4.72 10.54
CA GLY A 133 5.22 -5.16 9.38
C GLY A 133 4.86 -4.04 8.42
N LEU A 134 4.63 -4.41 7.16
CA LEU A 134 4.15 -3.51 6.10
C LEU A 134 2.78 -3.96 5.61
N PHE A 135 1.91 -2.99 5.41
CA PHE A 135 0.59 -3.17 4.82
C PHE A 135 0.44 -2.18 3.67
N GLY A 136 0.62 -2.66 2.44
CA GLY A 136 0.59 -1.84 1.24
C GLY A 136 -0.48 -2.25 0.24
N ALA A 137 -1.03 -1.27 -0.47
CA ALA A 137 -1.97 -1.50 -1.55
C ALA A 137 -1.56 -0.73 -2.81
N SER A 138 -1.68 -1.36 -3.99
CA SER A 138 -1.37 -0.68 -5.26
C SER A 138 0.09 -0.17 -5.25
N LYS A 139 0.34 1.10 -5.48
CA LYS A 139 1.69 1.69 -5.35
C LYS A 139 2.30 1.52 -3.95
N GLY A 140 1.46 1.41 -2.90
CA GLY A 140 1.94 1.07 -1.56
C GLY A 140 2.40 -0.39 -1.44
N ALA A 141 1.83 -1.30 -2.23
CA ALA A 141 2.33 -2.68 -2.31
C ALA A 141 3.68 -2.73 -3.04
N GLU A 142 3.86 -1.96 -4.11
CA GLU A 142 5.15 -1.79 -4.79
C GLU A 142 6.22 -1.26 -3.82
N PHE A 143 5.90 -0.19 -3.07
CA PHE A 143 6.78 0.32 -2.01
C PHE A 143 7.14 -0.78 -0.99
N ALA A 144 6.15 -1.51 -0.47
CA ALA A 144 6.36 -2.55 0.52
C ALA A 144 7.28 -3.67 0.02
N LEU A 145 7.09 -4.11 -1.23
CA LEU A 145 7.92 -5.15 -1.85
C LEU A 145 9.36 -4.68 -2.10
N ILE A 146 9.53 -3.44 -2.55
CA ILE A 146 10.87 -2.83 -2.69
C ILE A 146 11.55 -2.75 -1.33
N ALA A 147 10.88 -2.19 -0.31
CA ALA A 147 11.44 -2.07 1.03
C ALA A 147 11.86 -3.44 1.60
N ALA A 148 11.00 -4.45 1.46
CA ALA A 148 11.30 -5.80 1.94
C ALA A 148 12.49 -6.45 1.21
N SER A 149 12.74 -6.10 -0.05
CA SER A 149 13.91 -6.60 -0.77
C SER A 149 15.24 -5.99 -0.30
N HIS A 150 15.19 -4.86 0.42
CA HIS A 150 16.36 -4.15 0.93
C HIS A 150 16.58 -4.29 2.44
N TYR A 151 15.51 -4.58 3.22
CA TYR A 151 15.57 -4.57 4.67
C TYR A 151 15.23 -5.93 5.28
N ASP A 152 16.15 -6.51 6.03
CA ASP A 152 16.01 -7.79 6.72
C ASP A 152 15.25 -7.69 8.07
N TRP A 153 15.08 -6.47 8.58
CA TRP A 153 14.34 -6.20 9.82
C TRP A 153 12.81 -6.06 9.62
N ILE A 154 12.30 -6.30 8.41
CA ILE A 154 10.86 -6.36 8.15
C ILE A 154 10.39 -7.79 8.41
N ASP A 155 9.44 -7.97 9.35
CA ASP A 155 8.99 -9.28 9.81
C ASP A 155 7.80 -9.83 9.03
N ALA A 156 6.96 -8.98 8.45
CA ALA A 156 5.80 -9.41 7.67
C ALA A 156 5.41 -8.37 6.61
N VAL A 157 5.00 -8.84 5.43
CA VAL A 157 4.53 -7.96 4.33
C VAL A 157 3.18 -8.42 3.80
N VAL A 158 2.24 -7.48 3.77
CA VAL A 158 0.93 -7.61 3.12
C VAL A 158 0.91 -6.72 1.90
N ALA A 159 0.72 -7.29 0.72
CA ALA A 159 0.71 -6.57 -0.56
C ALA A 159 -0.60 -6.85 -1.33
N TYR A 160 -1.48 -5.84 -1.38
CA TYR A 160 -2.70 -5.85 -2.18
C TYR A 160 -2.46 -5.27 -3.57
N ALA A 161 -2.94 -5.94 -4.61
CA ALA A 161 -2.71 -5.59 -6.00
C ALA A 161 -1.22 -5.34 -6.27
N PRO A 162 -0.35 -6.36 -6.08
CA PRO A 162 1.10 -6.22 -6.20
C PRO A 162 1.55 -6.01 -7.64
N THR A 163 2.78 -5.53 -7.80
CA THR A 163 3.55 -5.55 -9.03
C THR A 163 4.90 -6.22 -8.78
N ASP A 164 5.45 -6.86 -9.79
CA ASP A 164 6.74 -7.56 -9.74
C ASP A 164 7.91 -6.72 -10.26
N VAL A 165 7.62 -5.53 -10.81
CA VAL A 165 8.60 -4.55 -11.28
C VAL A 165 8.36 -3.19 -10.65
N VAL A 166 9.41 -2.37 -10.58
CA VAL A 166 9.30 -0.94 -10.34
C VAL A 166 8.77 -0.29 -11.61
N TRP A 167 7.74 0.55 -11.49
CA TRP A 167 7.18 1.26 -12.63
C TRP A 167 7.76 2.67 -12.77
N GLU A 168 7.59 3.23 -13.96
CA GLU A 168 7.81 4.65 -14.22
C GLU A 168 7.04 5.52 -13.24
N GLY A 169 7.60 6.66 -12.87
CA GLY A 169 6.95 7.69 -12.09
C GLY A 169 6.07 8.60 -12.94
N TRP A 170 5.25 9.39 -12.27
CA TRP A 170 4.41 10.40 -12.92
C TRP A 170 4.31 11.65 -12.06
N GLY A 171 4.00 12.76 -12.71
CA GLY A 171 3.84 14.05 -12.08
C GLY A 171 3.78 15.16 -13.10
N LEU A 172 3.79 16.40 -12.64
CA LEU A 172 3.77 17.58 -13.50
C LEU A 172 4.99 17.60 -14.44
N GLU A 173 6.14 17.18 -13.93
CA GLU A 173 7.40 17.14 -14.70
C GLU A 173 7.33 16.17 -15.89
N THR A 174 6.58 15.07 -15.78
CA THR A 174 6.44 14.10 -16.88
C THR A 174 5.44 14.55 -17.95
N VAL A 175 4.58 15.52 -17.63
CA VAL A 175 3.65 16.14 -18.59
C VAL A 175 4.32 17.29 -19.34
N GLU A 176 5.15 18.08 -18.63
CA GLU A 176 5.76 19.32 -19.15
C GLU A 176 7.12 19.10 -19.81
N ALA A 177 7.84 18.03 -19.43
CA ALA A 177 9.15 17.69 -19.98
C ALA A 177 9.16 16.24 -20.44
N GLU A 178 9.63 15.99 -21.65
CA GLU A 178 9.91 14.65 -22.12
C GLU A 178 11.01 14.01 -21.25
N GLY A 179 10.74 12.88 -20.67
CA GLY A 179 11.70 12.11 -19.88
C GLY A 179 11.02 11.17 -18.93
N THR A 180 11.44 9.93 -18.97
CA THR A 180 10.96 8.89 -18.08
C THR A 180 11.80 8.89 -16.81
N ARG A 181 11.16 8.78 -15.64
CA ARG A 181 11.80 8.73 -14.32
C ARG A 181 11.19 7.61 -13.50
N SER A 182 11.98 7.06 -12.57
CA SER A 182 11.50 6.05 -11.65
C SER A 182 10.41 6.59 -10.71
N SER A 183 9.44 5.76 -10.35
CA SER A 183 8.54 6.10 -9.23
C SER A 183 9.26 6.11 -7.90
N PHE A 184 10.29 5.26 -7.73
CA PHE A 184 10.97 5.07 -6.46
C PHE A 184 12.48 5.26 -6.55
N SER A 185 13.07 5.64 -5.43
CA SER A 185 14.52 5.71 -5.24
C SER A 185 14.92 5.00 -3.94
N PHE A 186 16.17 4.58 -3.88
CA PHE A 186 16.78 4.00 -2.70
C PHE A 186 18.19 4.57 -2.52
N GLU A 187 18.51 5.04 -1.31
CA GLU A 187 19.79 5.70 -0.98
C GLU A 187 20.16 6.81 -1.97
N GLY A 188 19.17 7.63 -2.33
CA GLY A 188 19.33 8.77 -3.23
C GLY A 188 19.51 8.40 -4.71
N LYS A 189 19.35 7.14 -5.10
CA LYS A 189 19.46 6.68 -6.49
C LYS A 189 18.10 6.24 -6.99
N PRO A 190 17.63 6.74 -8.16
CA PRO A 190 16.46 6.20 -8.83
C PRO A 190 16.61 4.69 -9.07
N LEU A 191 15.56 3.91 -8.78
CA LEU A 191 15.56 2.48 -9.08
C LEU A 191 15.35 2.26 -10.58
N PRO A 192 15.93 1.22 -11.17
CA PRO A 192 15.57 0.79 -12.52
C PRO A 192 14.07 0.51 -12.60
N PHE A 193 13.44 0.86 -13.72
CA PHE A 193 11.99 0.82 -13.83
C PHE A 193 11.50 0.40 -15.21
N MET A 194 10.27 -0.07 -15.27
CA MET A 194 9.52 -0.38 -16.48
C MET A 194 8.81 0.88 -16.97
N PRO A 195 9.08 1.38 -18.18
CA PRO A 195 8.38 2.53 -18.74
C PRO A 195 6.90 2.24 -19.02
N TYR A 196 6.07 3.28 -18.96
CA TYR A 196 4.70 3.23 -19.46
C TYR A 196 4.65 3.43 -20.97
N ARG A 197 3.54 3.01 -21.58
CA ARG A 197 3.23 3.37 -22.96
C ARG A 197 1.85 4.02 -23.05
N GLY A 198 1.81 5.31 -23.40
CA GLY A 198 0.56 6.06 -23.55
C GLY A 198 -0.02 6.59 -22.24
N PHE A 199 0.79 6.70 -21.18
CA PHE A 199 0.30 7.18 -19.88
C PHE A 199 -0.11 8.64 -19.90
N VAL A 200 0.74 9.53 -20.48
CA VAL A 200 0.47 10.96 -20.56
C VAL A 200 -0.74 11.23 -21.46
N GLU A 201 -0.83 10.58 -22.62
CA GLU A 201 -1.98 10.67 -23.52
C GLU A 201 -3.28 10.21 -22.82
N GLY A 202 -3.21 9.14 -22.06
CA GLY A 202 -4.34 8.64 -21.27
C GLY A 202 -4.81 9.63 -20.20
N LEU A 203 -3.88 10.29 -19.51
CA LEU A 203 -4.19 11.34 -18.54
C LEU A 203 -4.81 12.56 -19.21
N LEU A 204 -4.25 13.03 -20.32
CA LEU A 204 -4.73 14.21 -21.07
C LEU A 204 -6.07 13.96 -21.76
N ALA A 205 -6.43 12.71 -22.04
CA ALA A 205 -7.76 12.35 -22.55
C ALA A 205 -8.89 12.63 -21.55
N GLY A 206 -8.56 12.84 -20.28
CA GLY A 206 -9.47 13.21 -19.21
C GLY A 206 -9.72 12.13 -18.16
N PRO A 207 -10.38 12.47 -17.06
CA PRO A 207 -10.62 11.57 -15.94
C PRO A 207 -11.31 10.26 -16.37
N GLY A 208 -10.72 9.12 -15.99
CA GLY A 208 -11.27 7.80 -16.25
C GLY A 208 -11.20 7.33 -17.72
N LYS A 209 -10.47 8.05 -18.59
CA LYS A 209 -10.31 7.67 -20.00
C LYS A 209 -9.06 6.82 -20.26
N ALA A 210 -8.06 6.84 -19.38
CA ALA A 210 -6.88 6.01 -19.49
C ALA A 210 -7.23 4.53 -19.27
N ASP A 211 -6.87 3.68 -20.23
CA ASP A 211 -6.85 2.23 -20.04
C ASP A 211 -5.50 1.86 -19.37
N LEU A 212 -5.49 1.91 -18.05
CA LEU A 212 -4.27 1.70 -17.28
C LEU A 212 -3.71 0.29 -17.48
N ARG A 213 -4.56 -0.74 -17.59
CA ARG A 213 -4.10 -2.11 -17.84
C ARG A 213 -3.39 -2.24 -19.20
N ALA A 214 -3.94 -1.62 -20.23
CA ALA A 214 -3.28 -1.57 -21.54
C ALA A 214 -1.97 -0.77 -21.50
N ILE A 215 -1.94 0.36 -20.80
CA ILE A 215 -0.74 1.20 -20.64
C ILE A 215 0.42 0.39 -20.02
N HIS A 216 0.16 -0.35 -18.94
CA HIS A 216 1.15 -1.20 -18.30
C HIS A 216 1.56 -2.38 -19.21
N ALA A 217 0.59 -3.06 -19.81
CA ALA A 217 0.87 -4.20 -20.71
C ALA A 217 1.69 -3.78 -21.93
N ASN A 218 1.35 -2.65 -22.55
CA ASN A 218 2.08 -2.11 -23.70
C ASN A 218 3.49 -1.64 -23.31
N GLY A 219 3.67 -1.05 -22.11
CA GLY A 219 4.98 -0.69 -21.60
C GLY A 219 5.92 -1.90 -21.54
N ARG A 220 5.46 -3.01 -20.96
CA ARG A 220 6.24 -4.29 -20.95
C ARG A 220 6.50 -4.83 -22.35
N ALA A 221 5.49 -4.80 -23.23
CA ALA A 221 5.64 -5.31 -24.61
C ALA A 221 6.64 -4.51 -25.43
N ASP A 222 6.70 -3.19 -25.22
CA ASP A 222 7.61 -2.30 -25.95
C ASP A 222 9.04 -2.29 -25.38
N HIS A 223 9.22 -2.68 -24.11
CA HIS A 223 10.49 -2.63 -23.39
C HIS A 223 10.88 -3.97 -22.73
N PRO A 224 10.88 -5.09 -23.47
CA PRO A 224 11.19 -6.40 -22.89
C PRO A 224 12.64 -6.48 -22.34
N GLU A 225 13.54 -5.63 -22.83
CA GLU A 225 14.92 -5.51 -22.34
C GLU A 225 15.00 -4.94 -20.93
N LYS A 226 13.96 -4.21 -20.47
CA LYS A 226 13.89 -3.62 -19.13
C LYS A 226 13.38 -4.59 -18.07
N GLU A 227 12.78 -5.72 -18.47
CA GLU A 227 12.11 -6.65 -17.56
C GLU A 227 12.99 -7.11 -16.40
N ALA A 228 14.22 -7.55 -16.73
CA ALA A 228 15.15 -8.04 -15.73
C ALA A 228 15.70 -6.94 -14.80
N GLU A 229 15.90 -5.74 -15.33
CA GLU A 229 16.47 -4.60 -14.63
C GLU A 229 15.45 -3.96 -13.69
N ALA A 230 14.19 -3.82 -14.17
CA ALA A 230 13.10 -3.22 -13.41
C ALA A 230 12.50 -4.15 -12.34
N ARG A 231 12.80 -5.44 -12.37
CA ARG A 231 12.24 -6.45 -11.47
C ARG A 231 12.60 -6.15 -10.01
N ILE A 232 11.60 -6.21 -9.13
CA ILE A 232 11.81 -6.13 -7.69
C ILE A 232 12.41 -7.46 -7.22
N PRO A 233 13.63 -7.46 -6.62
CA PRO A 233 14.31 -8.69 -6.22
C PRO A 233 13.75 -9.24 -4.89
N ILE A 234 12.43 -9.45 -4.82
CA ILE A 234 11.70 -9.84 -3.59
C ILE A 234 12.09 -11.23 -3.08
N GLU A 235 12.75 -12.04 -3.89
CA GLU A 235 13.37 -13.28 -3.42
C GLU A 235 14.52 -13.03 -2.43
N ALA A 236 15.06 -11.82 -2.31
CA ALA A 236 15.98 -11.44 -1.24
C ALA A 236 15.31 -11.44 0.14
N TYR A 237 14.02 -11.09 0.22
CA TYR A 237 13.27 -11.07 1.46
C TYR A 237 12.99 -12.46 2.01
N ALA A 238 13.45 -12.74 3.23
CA ALA A 238 13.30 -14.05 3.88
C ALA A 238 12.00 -14.19 4.69
N GLY A 239 11.37 -13.09 5.04
CA GLY A 239 10.19 -13.07 5.90
C GLY A 239 8.90 -13.52 5.21
N PRO A 240 7.83 -13.66 6.00
CA PRO A 240 6.49 -13.95 5.52
C PRO A 240 5.96 -12.89 4.56
N LEU A 241 5.40 -13.33 3.42
CA LEU A 241 4.77 -12.49 2.42
C LEU A 241 3.40 -13.03 2.05
N ILE A 242 2.39 -12.16 2.06
CA ILE A 242 1.06 -12.47 1.51
C ILE A 242 0.72 -11.50 0.38
N LEU A 243 0.30 -12.05 -0.75
CA LEU A 243 -0.11 -11.33 -1.95
C LEU A 243 -1.60 -11.51 -2.18
N ILE A 244 -2.32 -10.40 -2.40
CA ILE A 244 -3.75 -10.40 -2.66
C ILE A 244 -4.00 -9.73 -4.02
N ALA A 245 -4.58 -10.44 -4.99
CA ALA A 245 -4.75 -9.95 -6.35
C ALA A 245 -6.08 -10.35 -6.96
N GLY A 246 -6.61 -9.51 -7.85
CA GLY A 246 -7.75 -9.79 -8.69
C GLY A 246 -7.32 -10.08 -10.14
N GLU A 247 -7.92 -11.09 -10.78
CA GLU A 247 -7.66 -11.40 -12.20
C GLU A 247 -8.24 -10.33 -13.14
N ARG A 248 -9.30 -9.63 -12.68
CA ARG A 248 -10.00 -8.58 -13.42
C ARG A 248 -9.47 -7.18 -13.10
N ASP A 249 -8.31 -7.08 -12.47
CA ASP A 249 -7.69 -5.79 -12.17
C ASP A 249 -7.56 -4.94 -13.45
N ALA A 250 -8.19 -3.76 -13.44
CA ALA A 250 -8.19 -2.84 -14.58
C ALA A 250 -7.04 -1.82 -14.54
N GLN A 251 -6.19 -1.86 -13.51
CA GLN A 251 -5.02 -0.99 -13.43
C GLN A 251 -3.79 -1.65 -14.04
N TRP A 252 -3.49 -2.89 -13.63
CA TRP A 252 -2.46 -3.75 -14.21
C TRP A 252 -2.75 -5.22 -13.94
N ASP A 253 -1.94 -6.13 -14.47
CA ASP A 253 -2.11 -7.56 -14.22
C ASP A 253 -1.50 -7.97 -12.89
N ALA A 254 -2.16 -7.60 -11.78
CA ALA A 254 -1.71 -7.88 -10.44
C ALA A 254 -1.63 -9.40 -10.15
N ALA A 255 -2.49 -10.18 -10.77
CA ALA A 255 -2.47 -11.64 -10.62
C ALA A 255 -1.26 -12.28 -11.30
N ALA A 256 -0.90 -11.82 -12.51
CA ALA A 256 0.32 -12.26 -13.17
C ALA A 256 1.57 -11.85 -12.39
N ALA A 257 1.62 -10.61 -11.88
CA ALA A 257 2.70 -10.13 -11.04
C ALA A 257 2.84 -10.97 -9.76
N ALA A 258 1.72 -11.28 -9.08
CA ALA A 258 1.74 -12.15 -7.91
C ALA A 258 2.33 -13.54 -8.22
N ARG A 259 1.96 -14.14 -9.35
CA ARG A 259 2.52 -15.43 -9.79
C ARG A 259 4.02 -15.34 -10.10
N ALA A 260 4.48 -14.26 -10.72
CA ALA A 260 5.90 -14.02 -10.98
C ALA A 260 6.71 -13.91 -9.68
N ILE A 261 6.19 -13.17 -8.68
CA ILE A 261 6.76 -13.06 -7.35
C ILE A 261 6.84 -14.44 -6.67
N VAL A 262 5.77 -15.22 -6.71
CA VAL A 262 5.76 -16.59 -6.16
C VAL A 262 6.84 -17.42 -6.79
N ALA A 263 6.94 -17.42 -8.13
CA ALA A 263 7.91 -18.21 -8.88
C ALA A 263 9.36 -17.84 -8.50
N SER A 264 9.68 -16.53 -8.43
CA SER A 264 11.02 -16.07 -8.05
C SER A 264 11.40 -16.46 -6.62
N ARG A 265 10.49 -16.34 -5.67
CA ARG A 265 10.71 -16.72 -4.28
C ARG A 265 10.81 -18.24 -4.11
N GLN A 266 9.96 -19.00 -4.79
CA GLN A 266 9.99 -20.46 -4.77
C GLN A 266 11.29 -21.03 -5.35
N ALA A 267 11.87 -20.38 -6.36
CA ALA A 267 13.16 -20.78 -6.95
C ALA A 267 14.32 -20.75 -5.94
N VAL A 268 14.21 -19.96 -4.86
CA VAL A 268 15.18 -19.91 -3.75
C VAL A 268 14.64 -20.55 -2.46
N GLY A 269 13.61 -21.38 -2.56
CA GLY A 269 13.07 -22.15 -1.44
C GLY A 269 12.25 -21.33 -0.43
N ARG A 270 11.66 -20.18 -0.85
CA ARG A 270 10.84 -19.31 0.02
C ARG A 270 9.37 -19.44 -0.32
N GLU A 271 8.56 -19.63 0.70
CA GLU A 271 7.10 -19.68 0.55
C GLU A 271 6.49 -18.29 0.45
N THR A 272 5.33 -18.22 -0.21
CA THR A 272 4.52 -17.00 -0.33
C THR A 272 3.05 -17.40 -0.25
N THR A 273 2.31 -16.78 0.65
CA THR A 273 0.85 -16.95 0.69
C THR A 273 0.23 -16.11 -0.41
N THR A 274 -0.70 -16.69 -1.17
CA THR A 274 -1.42 -15.96 -2.23
C THR A 274 -2.92 -16.13 -2.14
N LEU A 275 -3.62 -15.02 -2.36
CA LEU A 275 -5.08 -14.97 -2.49
C LEU A 275 -5.38 -14.32 -3.85
N ILE A 276 -5.69 -15.14 -4.86
CA ILE A 276 -6.02 -14.65 -6.21
C ILE A 276 -7.51 -14.91 -6.46
N TYR A 277 -8.23 -13.84 -6.78
CA TYR A 277 -9.69 -13.86 -6.95
C TYR A 277 -10.06 -13.70 -8.43
N PRO A 278 -10.67 -14.74 -9.05
CA PRO A 278 -10.88 -14.77 -10.51
C PRO A 278 -11.75 -13.64 -11.07
N GLU A 279 -12.77 -13.19 -10.32
CA GLU A 279 -13.72 -12.19 -10.80
C GLU A 279 -13.55 -10.82 -10.14
N ALA A 280 -12.60 -10.67 -9.21
CA ALA A 280 -12.32 -9.42 -8.52
C ALA A 280 -11.33 -8.54 -9.29
N GLY A 281 -11.42 -7.24 -9.05
CA GLY A 281 -10.58 -6.21 -9.64
C GLY A 281 -9.45 -5.75 -8.71
N HIS A 282 -9.15 -4.44 -8.79
CA HIS A 282 -8.05 -3.78 -8.06
C HIS A 282 -8.39 -3.45 -6.60
N ASP A 283 -9.66 -3.14 -6.30
CA ASP A 283 -10.09 -2.57 -5.01
C ASP A 283 -10.39 -3.67 -3.98
N LEU A 284 -9.32 -4.31 -3.48
CA LEU A 284 -9.39 -5.48 -2.61
C LEU A 284 -9.18 -5.18 -1.12
N VAL A 285 -8.93 -3.92 -0.74
CA VAL A 285 -8.71 -3.53 0.66
C VAL A 285 -10.00 -2.99 1.28
N GLY A 286 -10.37 -3.47 2.47
CA GLY A 286 -11.45 -2.87 3.26
C GLY A 286 -12.47 -3.86 3.82
N ASP A 287 -13.66 -3.35 4.10
CA ASP A 287 -14.69 -3.97 4.95
C ASP A 287 -15.69 -4.89 4.22
N GLY A 288 -15.46 -5.20 2.95
CA GLY A 288 -16.39 -6.02 2.19
C GLY A 288 -17.70 -5.33 1.78
N GLY A 289 -17.86 -4.03 2.04
CA GLY A 289 -19.01 -3.27 1.57
C GLY A 289 -19.06 -3.20 0.03
N PRO A 290 -20.25 -3.07 -0.58
CA PRO A 290 -20.45 -3.08 -2.05
C PRO A 290 -20.07 -1.74 -2.68
N ARG A 291 -18.81 -1.34 -2.52
CA ARG A 291 -18.25 -0.18 -3.21
C ARG A 291 -17.27 -0.66 -4.27
N GLN A 292 -17.21 0.07 -5.36
CA GLN A 292 -16.27 -0.17 -6.42
C GLN A 292 -15.74 1.17 -6.95
N SER A 293 -14.44 1.27 -7.06
CA SER A 293 -13.82 2.32 -7.86
C SER A 293 -14.13 2.08 -9.34
N PRO A 294 -14.46 3.10 -10.14
CA PRO A 294 -14.61 2.95 -11.58
C PRO A 294 -13.36 2.39 -12.30
N ARG A 295 -12.22 2.40 -11.61
CA ARG A 295 -10.94 1.90 -12.12
C ARG A 295 -10.56 0.52 -11.54
N SER A 296 -11.45 -0.12 -10.76
CA SER A 296 -11.12 -1.41 -10.15
C SER A 296 -11.07 -2.53 -11.18
N GLY A 297 -11.99 -2.55 -12.11
CA GLY A 297 -12.30 -3.78 -12.87
C GLY A 297 -13.10 -4.77 -12.01
N GLY A 298 -13.34 -5.97 -12.50
CA GLY A 298 -14.17 -6.94 -11.79
C GLY A 298 -15.62 -6.51 -11.63
N SER A 299 -16.30 -7.00 -10.58
CA SER A 299 -17.62 -6.52 -10.19
C SER A 299 -17.65 -6.10 -8.72
N PRO A 300 -18.60 -5.20 -8.31
CA PRO A 300 -18.74 -4.78 -6.92
C PRO A 300 -18.93 -5.96 -5.95
N GLU A 301 -19.69 -6.98 -6.38
CA GLU A 301 -19.96 -8.18 -5.59
C GLU A 301 -18.73 -9.06 -5.45
N ALA A 302 -17.98 -9.24 -6.54
CA ALA A 302 -16.74 -10.02 -6.51
C ALA A 302 -15.66 -9.34 -5.66
N ASP A 303 -15.49 -8.02 -5.79
CA ASP A 303 -14.59 -7.23 -4.97
C ASP A 303 -14.99 -7.29 -3.49
N ALA A 304 -16.29 -7.20 -3.18
CA ALA A 304 -16.79 -7.33 -1.81
C ALA A 304 -16.52 -8.72 -1.23
N ALA A 305 -16.80 -9.78 -1.99
CA ALA A 305 -16.52 -11.15 -1.56
C ALA A 305 -15.02 -11.39 -1.33
N ALA A 306 -14.17 -10.87 -2.21
CA ALA A 306 -12.73 -10.94 -2.07
C ALA A 306 -12.25 -10.22 -0.79
N ARG A 307 -12.75 -9.03 -0.48
CA ARG A 307 -12.44 -8.32 0.77
C ARG A 307 -12.88 -9.08 2.02
N GLN A 308 -14.08 -9.66 1.99
CA GLN A 308 -14.61 -10.47 3.11
C GLN A 308 -13.77 -11.72 3.37
N ASP A 309 -13.29 -12.38 2.31
CA ASP A 309 -12.44 -13.57 2.43
C ASP A 309 -10.99 -13.23 2.81
N ALA A 310 -10.42 -12.16 2.21
CA ALA A 310 -9.03 -11.76 2.48
C ALA A 310 -8.84 -11.21 3.90
N GLY A 311 -9.78 -10.41 4.41
CA GLY A 311 -9.63 -9.71 5.68
C GLY A 311 -9.20 -10.59 6.85
N PRO A 312 -9.96 -11.66 7.20
CA PRO A 312 -9.57 -12.57 8.28
C PRO A 312 -8.23 -13.28 8.05
N LYS A 313 -7.91 -13.64 6.81
CA LYS A 313 -6.65 -14.30 6.43
C LYS A 313 -5.46 -13.37 6.62
N VAL A 314 -5.59 -12.11 6.23
CA VAL A 314 -4.56 -11.07 6.43
C VAL A 314 -4.37 -10.78 7.91
N THR A 315 -5.46 -10.70 8.68
CA THR A 315 -5.38 -10.54 10.14
C THR A 315 -4.60 -11.68 10.79
N ALA A 316 -4.93 -12.93 10.45
CA ALA A 316 -4.21 -14.11 10.97
C ALA A 316 -2.74 -14.14 10.52
N PHE A 317 -2.48 -13.74 9.27
CA PHE A 317 -1.13 -13.66 8.71
C PHE A 317 -0.25 -12.64 9.46
N LEU A 318 -0.77 -11.42 9.70
CA LEU A 318 -0.05 -10.40 10.46
C LEU A 318 0.20 -10.84 11.90
N ALA A 319 -0.80 -11.43 12.56
CA ALA A 319 -0.66 -11.92 13.94
C ALA A 319 0.45 -12.98 14.05
N ALA A 320 0.51 -13.91 13.10
CA ALA A 320 1.55 -14.94 13.08
C ALA A 320 2.93 -14.35 12.75
N GLY A 321 3.02 -13.47 11.75
CA GLY A 321 4.29 -12.87 11.32
C GLY A 321 4.91 -11.94 12.36
N LEU A 322 4.08 -11.19 13.09
CA LEU A 322 4.51 -10.22 14.10
C LEU A 322 4.44 -10.76 15.53
N LYS A 323 4.14 -12.04 15.72
CA LYS A 323 4.10 -12.73 17.03
C LYS A 323 3.23 -11.97 18.05
N LEU A 324 2.01 -11.62 17.60
CA LEU A 324 1.03 -10.91 18.41
C LEU A 324 0.38 -11.84 19.45
#